data_f146f18d03e254f4905faa5b138adbb0
#
_entry.id   f146f18d03e254f4905faa5b138adbb0
#
_cell.length_a   1.000
_cell.length_b   1.000
_cell.length_c   1.000
_cell.angle_alpha   90.00
_cell.angle_beta   90.00
_cell.angle_gamma   90.00
#
_symmetry.space_group_name_H-M   'P 1'
#
loop_
_entity.id
_entity.type
_entity.pdbx_description
1 polymer ?
#
loop_
_entity_poly.entity_id
_entity_poly.type
_entity_poly.pdbx_seq_one_letter_code
_entity_poly.pdbx_strand_id
1 'polypeptide(L)'
;MATLNPSVEAVPAQTTSRQRWLYSIANLGNVIPYQAVGAILLFYYTDFKHLPVKWAAMAMTVYAIYNALNNPVMGYFSDRTRSHWGRRIPWLLFLTLPCMVAFAFIWMAPFDGIKDPGKLLAYFYIVLFIWEGLATMTSTAYYSLLPEMFMDYKERTDVSVRMNVVQTVGLLIGAALPAVLSTALGYPVMGIIFAAIACAAMYIGIPGMFERKGYQDEPAIPLGKALKETLINRSFVTVVIAQTLRFFATGILTTGMMFYMKYSIGADPSWTTISLAAAFIAAGLALWPWRHFIANKCEARTTTMIAYAVTGVSSITLALAHGTVQAILAACFVGVGLAGLILMGDVIMADVVDEDDVRTGQRRAGMFFGMSGLIITLSSALVAQVFGWLMPRFGYDSALAVQPATVDAGFRLFMSVPSVIGCGLAIAVLAFYPLYGKRLKEIKQKLAERQNQ
;
A
#
# COMPACT_ATOMS: atom_id res chain seq x y z
N MET A 1 47.05 -35.15 2.77
CA MET A 1 46.39 -33.85 2.57
C MET A 1 44.91 -34.14 2.32
N ALA A 2 44.10 -34.08 3.37
CA ALA A 2 42.66 -34.27 3.30
C ALA A 2 42.04 -32.93 3.00
N THR A 3 41.43 -32.79 1.86
CA THR A 3 40.64 -31.61 1.44
C THR A 3 39.38 -31.55 2.26
N LEU A 4 39.33 -30.61 3.19
CA LEU A 4 38.13 -30.18 3.89
C LEU A 4 37.12 -29.68 2.85
N ASN A 5 36.15 -30.50 2.55
CA ASN A 5 34.98 -30.13 1.80
C ASN A 5 34.04 -29.36 2.75
N PRO A 6 33.83 -28.03 2.61
CA PRO A 6 32.87 -27.32 3.46
C PRO A 6 31.50 -27.90 3.12
N SER A 7 30.89 -28.56 4.11
CA SER A 7 29.55 -29.12 4.06
C SER A 7 28.59 -28.03 3.52
N VAL A 8 28.16 -28.24 2.29
CA VAL A 8 26.99 -27.53 1.75
C VAL A 8 25.82 -28.02 2.61
N GLU A 9 25.39 -27.24 3.57
CA GLU A 9 24.16 -27.48 4.31
C GLU A 9 23.06 -27.70 3.27
N ALA A 10 22.53 -28.91 3.22
CA ALA A 10 21.43 -29.26 2.33
C ALA A 10 20.24 -28.35 2.71
N VAL A 11 19.85 -27.46 1.80
CA VAL A 11 18.67 -26.60 1.98
C VAL A 11 17.48 -27.53 2.26
N PRO A 12 16.78 -27.37 3.40
CA PRO A 12 15.71 -28.26 3.79
C PRO A 12 14.63 -28.33 2.71
N ALA A 13 14.15 -29.52 2.41
CA ALA A 13 13.11 -29.76 1.41
C ALA A 13 11.81 -28.98 1.75
N GLN A 14 11.54 -28.79 3.05
CA GLN A 14 10.43 -27.99 3.55
C GLN A 14 10.88 -27.03 4.64
N THR A 15 10.27 -25.82 4.65
CA THR A 15 10.54 -24.80 5.67
C THR A 15 9.81 -25.10 6.99
N THR A 16 10.44 -24.75 8.10
CA THR A 16 9.83 -24.90 9.42
C THR A 16 8.75 -23.83 9.67
N SER A 17 7.79 -24.13 10.54
CA SER A 17 6.77 -23.14 10.96
C SER A 17 7.40 -21.89 11.58
N ARG A 18 8.53 -22.02 12.29
CA ARG A 18 9.31 -20.91 12.84
C ARG A 18 9.85 -20.00 11.74
N GLN A 19 10.46 -20.54 10.70
CA GLN A 19 10.97 -19.77 9.56
C GLN A 19 9.86 -19.00 8.85
N ARG A 20 8.68 -19.62 8.65
CA ARG A 20 7.51 -18.99 8.04
C ARG A 20 7.00 -17.80 8.87
N TRP A 21 6.93 -17.93 10.21
CA TRP A 21 6.56 -16.84 11.08
C TRP A 21 7.62 -15.73 11.12
N LEU A 22 8.90 -16.06 11.22
CA LEU A 22 9.98 -15.08 11.19
C LEU A 22 9.97 -14.27 9.91
N TYR A 23 9.84 -14.94 8.76
CA TYR A 23 9.67 -14.27 7.48
C TYR A 23 8.44 -13.34 7.48
N SER A 24 7.30 -13.81 7.95
CA SER A 24 6.07 -13.02 7.97
C SER A 24 6.16 -11.79 8.88
N ILE A 25 6.77 -11.91 10.08
CA ILE A 25 6.97 -10.82 11.04
C ILE A 25 7.83 -9.70 10.44
N ALA A 26 8.85 -10.03 9.65
CA ALA A 26 9.68 -9.04 8.97
C ALA A 26 8.85 -8.08 8.08
N ASN A 27 7.67 -8.49 7.61
CA ASN A 27 6.80 -7.62 6.82
C ASN A 27 6.34 -6.36 7.57
N LEU A 28 6.31 -6.37 8.91
CA LEU A 28 6.05 -5.14 9.69
C LEU A 28 7.06 -4.05 9.39
N GLY A 29 8.33 -4.43 9.13
CA GLY A 29 9.39 -3.50 8.75
C GLY A 29 9.09 -2.73 7.46
N ASN A 30 8.35 -3.33 6.54
CA ASN A 30 7.88 -2.65 5.33
C ASN A 30 6.56 -1.90 5.56
N VAL A 31 5.58 -2.56 6.19
CA VAL A 31 4.21 -2.05 6.26
C VAL A 31 4.07 -0.82 7.16
N ILE A 32 4.65 -0.83 8.37
CA ILE A 32 4.47 0.25 9.35
C ILE A 32 4.96 1.60 8.82
N PRO A 33 6.19 1.75 8.25
CA PRO A 33 6.66 3.03 7.76
C PRO A 33 5.81 3.58 6.60
N TYR A 34 5.46 2.74 5.63
CA TYR A 34 4.63 3.16 4.50
C TYR A 34 3.23 3.60 4.93
N GLN A 35 2.62 2.91 5.90
CA GLN A 35 1.31 3.28 6.41
C GLN A 35 1.36 4.59 7.21
N ALA A 36 2.39 4.81 8.02
CA ALA A 36 2.57 6.06 8.77
C ALA A 36 2.77 7.25 7.83
N VAL A 37 3.61 7.09 6.79
CA VAL A 37 3.80 8.11 5.75
C VAL A 37 2.48 8.39 5.03
N GLY A 38 1.74 7.37 4.61
CA GLY A 38 0.45 7.53 3.93
C GLY A 38 -0.62 8.21 4.79
N ALA A 39 -0.61 7.98 6.11
CA ALA A 39 -1.63 8.49 7.00
C ALA A 39 -1.42 9.95 7.42
N ILE A 40 -0.21 10.32 7.82
CA ILE A 40 -0.01 11.63 8.50
C ILE A 40 1.10 12.51 7.89
N LEU A 41 1.81 12.08 6.85
CA LEU A 41 2.90 12.86 6.27
C LEU A 41 2.42 14.23 5.78
N LEU A 42 1.31 14.25 5.05
CA LEU A 42 0.75 15.48 4.51
C LEU A 42 0.33 16.42 5.66
N PHE A 43 -0.32 15.89 6.71
CA PHE A 43 -0.70 16.67 7.88
C PHE A 43 0.53 17.24 8.60
N TYR A 44 1.59 16.44 8.81
CA TYR A 44 2.81 16.89 9.45
C TYR A 44 3.45 18.07 8.71
N TYR A 45 3.61 17.96 7.40
CA TYR A 45 4.27 19.05 6.65
C TYR A 45 3.37 20.26 6.44
N THR A 46 2.05 20.11 6.27
CA THR A 46 1.16 21.25 6.04
C THR A 46 0.66 21.88 7.34
N ASP A 47 0.08 21.09 8.24
CA ASP A 47 -0.59 21.61 9.43
C ASP A 47 0.34 21.88 10.61
N PHE A 48 1.41 21.07 10.76
CA PHE A 48 2.36 21.21 11.87
C PHE A 48 3.62 21.99 11.49
N LYS A 49 4.13 21.84 10.27
CA LYS A 49 5.34 22.52 9.76
C LYS A 49 5.01 23.71 8.86
N HIS A 50 3.76 23.98 8.59
CA HIS A 50 3.25 25.15 7.84
C HIS A 50 3.79 25.25 6.39
N LEU A 51 4.12 24.10 5.75
CA LEU A 51 4.49 24.10 4.34
C LEU A 51 3.25 24.47 3.49
N PRO A 52 3.35 25.42 2.54
CA PRO A 52 2.22 25.75 1.69
C PRO A 52 1.62 24.53 1.00
N VAL A 53 0.30 24.40 1.06
CA VAL A 53 -0.45 23.19 0.62
C VAL A 53 -0.11 22.80 -0.82
N LYS A 54 0.01 23.78 -1.73
CA LYS A 54 0.37 23.54 -3.14
C LYS A 54 1.76 22.93 -3.28
N TRP A 55 2.72 23.35 -2.45
CA TRP A 55 4.08 22.81 -2.48
C TRP A 55 4.13 21.39 -1.93
N ALA A 56 3.39 21.13 -0.85
CA ALA A 56 3.26 19.78 -0.29
C ALA A 56 2.60 18.83 -1.29
N ALA A 57 1.52 19.24 -1.96
CA ALA A 57 0.85 18.44 -2.99
C ALA A 57 1.76 18.14 -4.20
N MET A 58 2.54 19.15 -4.64
CA MET A 58 3.53 18.97 -5.70
C MET A 58 4.64 18.00 -5.26
N ALA A 59 5.14 18.12 -4.03
CA ALA A 59 6.15 17.23 -3.50
C ALA A 59 5.68 15.77 -3.43
N MET A 60 4.45 15.54 -3.00
CA MET A 60 3.84 14.20 -3.00
C MET A 60 3.66 13.62 -4.41
N THR A 61 3.39 14.47 -5.40
CA THR A 61 3.30 14.03 -6.80
C THR A 61 4.66 13.61 -7.35
N VAL A 62 5.69 14.41 -7.11
CA VAL A 62 7.06 14.08 -7.52
C VAL A 62 7.54 12.82 -6.81
N TYR A 63 7.21 12.68 -5.52
CA TYR A 63 7.47 11.46 -4.75
C TYR A 63 6.80 10.22 -5.36
N ALA A 64 5.53 10.29 -5.73
CA ALA A 64 4.83 9.16 -6.33
C ALA A 64 5.43 8.75 -7.69
N ILE A 65 5.86 9.72 -8.51
CA ILE A 65 6.57 9.46 -9.76
C ILE A 65 7.93 8.80 -9.48
N TYR A 66 8.68 9.34 -8.50
CA TYR A 66 9.96 8.77 -8.09
C TYR A 66 9.80 7.32 -7.62
N ASN A 67 8.82 7.04 -6.75
CA ASN A 67 8.52 5.68 -6.27
C ASN A 67 8.19 4.73 -7.43
N ALA A 68 7.37 5.14 -8.38
CA ALA A 68 7.04 4.34 -9.55
C ALA A 68 8.29 3.99 -10.39
N LEU A 69 9.21 4.94 -10.58
CA LEU A 69 10.44 4.72 -11.34
C LEU A 69 11.52 3.95 -10.55
N ASN A 70 11.53 4.11 -9.23
CA ASN A 70 12.53 3.52 -8.36
C ASN A 70 12.41 1.99 -8.28
N ASN A 71 11.20 1.44 -8.27
CA ASN A 71 10.96 0.00 -8.17
C ASN A 71 11.73 -0.85 -9.21
N PRO A 72 11.65 -0.56 -10.54
CA PRO A 72 12.42 -1.30 -11.54
C PRO A 72 13.93 -1.16 -11.39
N VAL A 73 14.38 0.04 -10.99
CA VAL A 73 15.82 0.33 -10.82
C VAL A 73 16.39 -0.48 -9.66
N MET A 74 15.69 -0.51 -8.53
CA MET A 74 16.12 -1.27 -7.35
C MET A 74 16.04 -2.79 -7.56
N GLY A 75 15.02 -3.26 -8.31
CA GLY A 75 14.96 -4.65 -8.76
C GLY A 75 16.19 -5.05 -9.57
N TYR A 76 16.60 -4.21 -10.51
CA TYR A 76 17.80 -4.45 -11.33
C TYR A 76 19.08 -4.54 -10.49
N PHE A 77 19.27 -3.65 -9.51
CA PHE A 77 20.42 -3.71 -8.61
C PHE A 77 20.38 -4.95 -7.71
N SER A 78 19.22 -5.28 -7.16
CA SER A 78 19.03 -6.47 -6.33
C SER A 78 19.41 -7.75 -7.08
N ASP A 79 18.99 -7.89 -8.34
CA ASP A 79 19.23 -9.09 -9.14
C ASP A 79 20.69 -9.26 -9.56
N ARG A 80 21.46 -8.18 -9.66
CA ARG A 80 22.90 -8.20 -10.02
C ARG A 80 23.86 -8.34 -8.86
N THR A 81 23.36 -8.19 -7.65
CA THR A 81 24.21 -8.30 -6.46
C THR A 81 24.69 -9.74 -6.29
N ARG A 82 25.99 -9.90 -6.03
CA ARG A 82 26.60 -11.18 -5.72
C ARG A 82 27.43 -11.05 -4.45
N SER A 83 27.06 -11.79 -3.42
CA SER A 83 27.81 -11.83 -2.16
C SER A 83 27.81 -13.25 -1.58
N HIS A 84 28.67 -13.48 -0.60
CA HIS A 84 28.75 -14.77 0.09
C HIS A 84 27.53 -15.02 1.02
N TRP A 85 26.76 -13.98 1.38
CA TRP A 85 25.50 -14.11 2.12
C TRP A 85 24.28 -14.26 1.22
N GLY A 86 24.49 -14.30 -0.11
CA GLY A 86 23.43 -14.32 -1.10
C GLY A 86 23.30 -13.01 -1.86
N ARG A 87 22.22 -12.90 -2.64
CA ARG A 87 21.93 -11.78 -3.52
C ARG A 87 21.06 -10.71 -2.85
N ARG A 88 20.16 -11.12 -1.97
CA ARG A 88 19.09 -10.28 -1.39
C ARG A 88 19.27 -10.02 0.10
N ILE A 89 19.74 -11.01 0.85
CA ILE A 89 19.96 -10.89 2.32
C ILE A 89 20.88 -9.73 2.68
N PRO A 90 21.98 -9.43 1.98
CA PRO A 90 22.82 -8.29 2.30
C PRO A 90 22.09 -6.96 2.29
N TRP A 91 21.16 -6.76 1.37
CA TRP A 91 20.36 -5.53 1.31
C TRP A 91 19.47 -5.38 2.54
N LEU A 92 18.85 -6.47 3.00
CA LEU A 92 18.05 -6.47 4.22
C LEU A 92 18.92 -6.22 5.45
N LEU A 93 20.10 -6.83 5.52
CA LEU A 93 20.98 -6.72 6.66
C LEU A 93 21.57 -5.31 6.81
N PHE A 94 22.07 -4.73 5.71
CA PHE A 94 22.81 -3.47 5.75
C PHE A 94 21.94 -2.23 5.53
N LEU A 95 20.85 -2.31 4.76
CA LEU A 95 20.02 -1.13 4.47
C LEU A 95 18.85 -0.94 5.42
N THR A 96 18.43 -1.95 6.19
CA THR A 96 17.30 -1.80 7.13
C THR A 96 17.56 -0.68 8.14
N LEU A 97 18.73 -0.66 8.78
CA LEU A 97 19.04 0.38 9.77
C LEU A 97 19.12 1.79 9.14
N PRO A 98 19.88 2.04 8.05
CA PRO A 98 19.87 3.34 7.37
C PRO A 98 18.47 3.76 6.90
N CYS A 99 17.66 2.81 6.41
CA CYS A 99 16.28 3.05 5.98
C CYS A 99 15.42 3.57 7.15
N MET A 100 15.49 2.91 8.31
CA MET A 100 14.71 3.30 9.48
C MET A 100 15.21 4.61 10.10
N VAL A 101 16.51 4.88 10.03
CA VAL A 101 17.08 6.19 10.42
C VAL A 101 16.55 7.29 9.48
N ALA A 102 16.56 7.08 8.17
CA ALA A 102 16.00 8.03 7.21
C ALA A 102 14.50 8.25 7.44
N PHE A 103 13.74 7.18 7.76
CA PHE A 103 12.34 7.29 8.14
C PHE A 103 12.13 8.18 9.39
N ALA A 104 12.94 8.02 10.42
CA ALA A 104 12.85 8.86 11.62
C ALA A 104 13.11 10.33 11.29
N PHE A 105 14.08 10.63 10.42
CA PHE A 105 14.37 12.00 9.97
C PHE A 105 13.21 12.67 9.23
N ILE A 106 12.31 11.93 8.58
CA ILE A 106 11.10 12.51 7.96
C ILE A 106 10.32 13.35 8.98
N TRP A 107 10.25 12.91 10.24
CA TRP A 107 9.49 13.50 11.33
C TRP A 107 10.29 14.50 12.18
N MET A 108 11.54 14.79 11.79
CA MET A 108 12.47 15.67 12.51
C MET A 108 12.84 16.92 11.70
N ALA A 109 11.94 17.40 10.82
CA ALA A 109 12.23 18.57 10.00
C ALA A 109 12.61 19.79 10.86
N PRO A 110 13.83 20.38 10.68
CA PRO A 110 14.30 21.48 11.52
C PRO A 110 13.79 22.84 11.08
N PHE A 111 13.15 22.93 9.93
CA PHE A 111 12.67 24.18 9.34
C PHE A 111 11.17 24.36 9.58
N ASP A 112 10.72 25.60 9.52
CA ASP A 112 9.31 26.00 9.57
C ASP A 112 8.90 26.61 8.24
N GLY A 113 7.72 26.25 7.74
CA GLY A 113 7.24 26.67 6.42
C GLY A 113 6.85 28.16 6.36
N ILE A 114 6.62 28.83 7.50
CA ILE A 114 6.36 30.27 7.54
C ILE A 114 7.64 31.07 7.32
N LYS A 115 8.73 30.62 7.96
CA LYS A 115 10.03 31.33 7.92
C LYS A 115 10.87 30.95 6.70
N ASP A 116 10.99 29.65 6.45
CA ASP A 116 11.89 29.09 5.45
C ASP A 116 11.19 28.01 4.58
N PRO A 117 10.13 28.34 3.84
CA PRO A 117 9.37 27.33 3.08
C PRO A 117 10.21 26.57 2.04
N GLY A 118 11.17 27.26 1.41
CA GLY A 118 12.07 26.64 0.42
C GLY A 118 13.05 25.63 1.06
N LYS A 119 13.59 25.93 2.25
CA LYS A 119 14.46 25.01 2.96
C LYS A 119 13.69 23.80 3.47
N LEU A 120 12.46 24.01 3.97
CA LEU A 120 11.59 22.93 4.41
C LEU A 120 11.22 22.01 3.24
N LEU A 121 10.90 22.58 2.07
CA LEU A 121 10.60 21.80 0.86
C LEU A 121 11.82 20.99 0.40
N ALA A 122 13.01 21.59 0.38
CA ALA A 122 14.24 20.90 0.02
C ALA A 122 14.54 19.75 0.99
N TYR A 123 14.40 19.99 2.29
CA TYR A 123 14.53 18.95 3.32
C TYR A 123 13.55 17.81 3.08
N PHE A 124 12.27 18.14 2.82
CA PHE A 124 11.22 17.17 2.53
C PHE A 124 11.61 16.24 1.36
N TYR A 125 12.05 16.82 0.24
CA TYR A 125 12.48 16.02 -0.91
C TYR A 125 13.68 15.13 -0.58
N ILE A 126 14.73 15.70 0.02
CA ILE A 126 15.96 14.96 0.30
C ILE A 126 15.70 13.76 1.20
N VAL A 127 15.04 13.98 2.34
CA VAL A 127 14.82 12.91 3.31
C VAL A 127 13.84 11.86 2.78
N LEU A 128 12.76 12.31 2.13
CA LEU A 128 11.75 11.41 1.59
C LEU A 128 12.33 10.53 0.46
N PHE A 129 13.15 11.10 -0.42
CA PHE A 129 13.76 10.34 -1.53
C PHE A 129 14.83 9.37 -1.05
N ILE A 130 15.63 9.76 -0.06
CA ILE A 130 16.61 8.85 0.56
C ILE A 130 15.87 7.68 1.21
N TRP A 131 14.85 7.98 2.03
CA TRP A 131 14.07 6.93 2.68
C TRP A 131 13.41 6.01 1.66
N GLU A 132 12.73 6.54 0.65
CA GLU A 132 12.04 5.75 -0.37
C GLU A 132 13.01 4.89 -1.18
N GLY A 133 14.19 5.40 -1.54
CA GLY A 133 15.21 4.62 -2.23
C GLY A 133 15.66 3.41 -1.42
N LEU A 134 15.93 3.61 -0.14
CA LEU A 134 16.31 2.54 0.79
C LEU A 134 15.15 1.58 1.06
N ALA A 135 13.93 2.10 1.26
CA ALA A 135 12.72 1.31 1.52
C ALA A 135 12.34 0.45 0.32
N THR A 136 12.41 0.98 -0.90
CA THR A 136 12.17 0.21 -2.13
C THR A 136 13.18 -0.92 -2.28
N MET A 137 14.47 -0.67 -1.99
CA MET A 137 15.50 -1.70 -2.09
C MET A 137 15.27 -2.82 -1.07
N THR A 138 14.99 -2.48 0.18
CA THR A 138 14.69 -3.46 1.23
C THR A 138 13.40 -4.23 0.94
N SER A 139 12.33 -3.56 0.53
CA SER A 139 11.06 -4.21 0.20
C SER A 139 11.18 -5.13 -1.02
N THR A 140 11.87 -4.69 -2.08
CA THR A 140 12.12 -5.50 -3.28
C THR A 140 12.92 -6.75 -2.93
N ALA A 141 13.99 -6.62 -2.15
CA ALA A 141 14.77 -7.76 -1.67
C ALA A 141 13.91 -8.73 -0.84
N TYR A 142 13.10 -8.22 0.08
CA TYR A 142 12.21 -9.01 0.92
C TYR A 142 11.15 -9.78 0.12
N TYR A 143 10.34 -9.09 -0.70
CA TYR A 143 9.26 -9.75 -1.46
C TYR A 143 9.78 -10.72 -2.52
N SER A 144 10.97 -10.47 -3.04
CA SER A 144 11.59 -11.38 -4.00
C SER A 144 12.10 -12.68 -3.37
N LEU A 145 12.34 -12.72 -2.05
CA LEU A 145 12.67 -13.97 -1.35
C LEU A 145 11.48 -14.93 -1.25
N LEU A 146 10.24 -14.43 -1.25
CA LEU A 146 9.04 -15.26 -1.08
C LEU A 146 8.98 -16.46 -2.06
N PRO A 147 9.05 -16.27 -3.39
CA PRO A 147 9.03 -17.38 -4.34
C PRO A 147 10.28 -18.26 -4.28
N GLU A 148 11.42 -17.71 -3.85
CA GLU A 148 12.69 -18.46 -3.75
C GLU A 148 12.74 -19.36 -2.52
N MET A 149 12.22 -18.90 -1.39
CA MET A 149 12.18 -19.68 -0.14
C MET A 149 11.10 -20.74 -0.16
N PHE A 150 9.89 -20.40 -0.64
CA PHE A 150 8.69 -21.23 -0.55
C PHE A 150 8.28 -21.72 -1.94
N MET A 151 8.85 -22.85 -2.38
CA MET A 151 8.62 -23.41 -3.72
C MET A 151 7.30 -24.19 -3.78
N ASP A 152 6.94 -24.90 -2.70
CA ASP A 152 5.69 -25.65 -2.66
C ASP A 152 4.48 -24.71 -2.54
N TYR A 153 3.43 -25.02 -3.30
CA TYR A 153 2.19 -24.23 -3.33
C TYR A 153 1.54 -24.11 -1.95
N LYS A 154 1.51 -25.21 -1.18
CA LYS A 154 0.91 -25.22 0.17
C LYS A 154 1.71 -24.35 1.15
N GLU A 155 3.04 -24.45 1.09
CA GLU A 155 3.91 -23.59 1.91
C GLU A 155 3.75 -22.12 1.57
N ARG A 156 3.73 -21.79 0.28
CA ARG A 156 3.54 -20.40 -0.18
C ARG A 156 2.20 -19.85 0.26
N THR A 157 1.14 -20.65 0.18
CA THR A 157 -0.20 -20.26 0.65
C THR A 157 -0.23 -20.03 2.16
N ASP A 158 0.38 -20.93 2.96
CA ASP A 158 0.45 -20.79 4.43
C ASP A 158 1.22 -19.52 4.83
N VAL A 159 2.35 -19.24 4.19
CA VAL A 159 3.13 -18.01 4.44
C VAL A 159 2.35 -16.77 4.01
N SER A 160 1.66 -16.79 2.88
CA SER A 160 0.84 -15.65 2.43
C SER A 160 -0.28 -15.34 3.42
N VAL A 161 -0.93 -16.35 3.99
CA VAL A 161 -1.94 -16.13 5.05
C VAL A 161 -1.32 -15.46 6.28
N ARG A 162 -0.16 -15.94 6.75
CA ARG A 162 0.55 -15.35 7.89
C ARG A 162 1.00 -13.92 7.60
N MET A 163 1.53 -13.66 6.40
CA MET A 163 1.89 -12.31 5.96
C MET A 163 0.69 -11.36 5.96
N ASN A 164 -0.48 -11.82 5.51
CA ASN A 164 -1.70 -11.00 5.51
C ASN A 164 -2.17 -10.66 6.93
N VAL A 165 -2.07 -11.59 7.88
CA VAL A 165 -2.34 -11.32 9.30
C VAL A 165 -1.38 -10.25 9.83
N VAL A 166 -0.08 -10.43 9.61
CA VAL A 166 0.96 -9.48 10.05
C VAL A 166 0.78 -8.13 9.35
N GLN A 167 0.45 -8.12 8.07
CA GLN A 167 0.17 -6.89 7.31
C GLN A 167 -1.03 -6.12 7.89
N THR A 168 -2.09 -6.82 8.29
CA THR A 168 -3.26 -6.20 8.94
C THR A 168 -2.88 -5.55 10.27
N VAL A 169 -2.05 -6.23 11.08
CA VAL A 169 -1.51 -5.65 12.31
C VAL A 169 -0.63 -4.43 12.00
N GLY A 170 0.23 -4.53 11.00
CA GLY A 170 1.09 -3.42 10.55
C GLY A 170 0.30 -2.23 10.04
N LEU A 171 -0.83 -2.47 9.34
CA LEU A 171 -1.75 -1.43 8.89
C LEU A 171 -2.38 -0.69 10.09
N LEU A 172 -2.86 -1.42 11.10
CA LEU A 172 -3.44 -0.83 12.30
C LEU A 172 -2.40 0.00 13.07
N ILE A 173 -1.19 -0.53 13.26
CA ILE A 173 -0.10 0.18 13.92
C ILE A 173 0.31 1.42 13.12
N GLY A 174 0.60 1.25 11.83
CA GLY A 174 1.17 2.32 10.99
C GLY A 174 0.18 3.39 10.57
N ALA A 175 -1.11 3.07 10.37
CA ALA A 175 -2.10 4.06 9.94
C ALA A 175 -2.89 4.68 11.09
N ALA A 176 -3.18 3.91 12.14
CA ALA A 176 -4.02 4.41 13.23
C ALA A 176 -3.20 5.04 14.38
N LEU A 177 -2.14 4.40 14.86
CA LEU A 177 -1.39 4.88 16.03
C LEU A 177 -0.61 6.19 15.85
N PRO A 178 -0.19 6.62 14.65
CA PRO A 178 0.58 7.86 14.50
C PRO A 178 -0.10 9.09 15.10
N ALA A 179 -1.44 9.19 14.98
CA ALA A 179 -2.18 10.34 15.50
C ALA A 179 -2.08 10.46 17.02
N VAL A 180 -2.28 9.36 17.76
CA VAL A 180 -2.14 9.37 19.24
C VAL A 180 -0.69 9.60 19.65
N LEU A 181 0.27 8.93 19.03
CA LEU A 181 1.66 9.07 19.44
C LEU A 181 2.22 10.44 19.12
N SER A 182 1.84 11.05 17.99
CA SER A 182 2.29 12.39 17.63
C SER A 182 1.72 13.47 18.55
N THR A 183 0.48 13.33 19.01
CA THR A 183 -0.14 14.25 19.96
C THR A 183 0.40 14.08 21.37
N ALA A 184 0.64 12.84 21.81
CA ALA A 184 1.11 12.55 23.18
C ALA A 184 2.62 12.78 23.38
N LEU A 185 3.45 12.41 22.40
CA LEU A 185 4.91 12.36 22.53
C LEU A 185 5.63 13.28 21.53
N GLY A 186 4.90 13.85 20.57
CA GLY A 186 5.45 14.63 19.45
C GLY A 186 5.92 13.75 18.29
N TYR A 187 6.02 14.38 17.11
CA TYR A 187 6.38 13.70 15.86
C TYR A 187 7.75 13.04 15.86
N PRO A 188 8.84 13.67 16.41
CA PRO A 188 10.15 13.04 16.43
C PRO A 188 10.16 11.73 17.21
N VAL A 189 9.56 11.69 18.41
CA VAL A 189 9.51 10.49 19.25
C VAL A 189 8.66 9.40 18.60
N MET A 190 7.50 9.75 18.02
CA MET A 190 6.68 8.83 17.22
C MET A 190 7.50 8.20 16.09
N GLY A 191 8.26 9.01 15.33
CA GLY A 191 9.10 8.53 14.23
C GLY A 191 10.16 7.54 14.69
N ILE A 192 10.83 7.81 15.84
CA ILE A 192 11.82 6.91 16.44
C ILE A 192 11.17 5.59 16.87
N ILE A 193 10.01 5.65 17.54
CA ILE A 193 9.31 4.44 18.01
C ILE A 193 8.94 3.54 16.82
N PHE A 194 8.36 4.09 15.77
CA PHE A 194 8.01 3.31 14.58
C PHE A 194 9.24 2.79 13.84
N ALA A 195 10.30 3.60 13.73
CA ALA A 195 11.58 3.16 13.18
C ALA A 195 12.15 1.98 13.98
N ALA A 196 12.12 2.05 15.29
CA ALA A 196 12.63 0.99 16.17
C ALA A 196 11.82 -0.30 16.03
N ILE A 197 10.47 -0.22 16.04
CA ILE A 197 9.59 -1.38 15.87
C ILE A 197 9.81 -2.02 14.50
N ALA A 198 9.84 -1.23 13.43
CA ALA A 198 10.04 -1.71 12.07
C ALA A 198 11.43 -2.34 11.87
N CYS A 199 12.46 -1.71 12.42
CA CYS A 199 13.84 -2.20 12.43
C CYS A 199 13.95 -3.53 13.17
N ALA A 200 13.40 -3.61 14.38
CA ALA A 200 13.41 -4.83 15.18
C ALA A 200 12.65 -5.98 14.47
N ALA A 201 11.48 -5.70 13.91
CA ALA A 201 10.70 -6.69 13.18
C ALA A 201 11.48 -7.27 11.99
N MET A 202 12.16 -6.42 11.21
CA MET A 202 12.97 -6.87 10.09
C MET A 202 14.15 -7.72 10.56
N TYR A 203 14.93 -7.26 11.55
CA TYR A 203 16.09 -8.02 12.05
C TYR A 203 15.70 -9.32 12.76
N ILE A 204 14.56 -9.36 13.45
CA ILE A 204 14.02 -10.61 14.03
C ILE A 204 13.69 -11.61 12.91
N GLY A 205 13.24 -11.12 11.75
CA GLY A 205 12.88 -11.97 10.62
C GLY A 205 14.05 -12.52 9.82
N ILE A 206 15.16 -11.76 9.70
CA ILE A 206 16.33 -12.15 8.87
C ILE A 206 16.86 -13.55 9.18
N PRO A 207 17.00 -14.02 10.43
CA PRO A 207 17.47 -15.37 10.72
C PRO A 207 16.57 -16.49 10.18
N GLY A 208 15.32 -16.18 9.84
CA GLY A 208 14.40 -17.13 9.20
C GLY A 208 14.52 -17.16 7.67
N MET A 209 15.30 -16.26 7.07
CA MET A 209 15.43 -16.10 5.64
C MET A 209 16.66 -16.83 5.08
N PHE A 210 16.54 -17.39 3.90
CA PHE A 210 17.64 -18.04 3.18
C PHE A 210 17.40 -17.92 1.66
N GLU A 211 18.49 -18.02 0.90
CA GLU A 211 18.44 -18.02 -0.56
C GLU A 211 18.81 -19.41 -1.11
N ARG A 212 18.06 -19.90 -2.10
CA ARG A 212 18.36 -21.16 -2.79
C ARG A 212 19.30 -20.91 -3.98
N LYS A 213 20.37 -21.69 -4.10
CA LYS A 213 21.25 -21.66 -5.26
C LYS A 213 20.51 -22.31 -6.44
N GLY A 214 20.38 -21.62 -7.57
CA GLY A 214 19.77 -22.15 -8.79
C GLY A 214 18.70 -21.27 -9.44
N TYR A 215 18.17 -20.27 -8.76
CA TYR A 215 17.17 -19.34 -9.31
C TYR A 215 17.78 -18.15 -10.07
N GLN A 216 19.06 -18.22 -10.44
CA GLN A 216 19.81 -17.06 -10.94
C GLN A 216 19.66 -16.81 -12.44
N ASP A 217 19.03 -17.71 -13.21
CA ASP A 217 19.15 -17.75 -14.67
C ASP A 217 17.85 -17.47 -15.45
N GLU A 218 16.73 -17.13 -14.82
CA GLU A 218 15.56 -16.70 -15.59
C GLU A 218 15.74 -15.26 -16.10
N PRO A 219 15.73 -15.04 -17.44
CA PRO A 219 15.89 -13.70 -18.00
C PRO A 219 14.70 -12.83 -17.63
N ALA A 220 14.95 -11.74 -16.89
CA ALA A 220 13.94 -10.75 -16.58
C ALA A 220 13.40 -10.11 -17.85
N ILE A 221 12.08 -10.03 -17.99
CA ILE A 221 11.45 -9.35 -19.13
C ILE A 221 11.78 -7.85 -19.04
N PRO A 222 12.32 -7.21 -20.10
CA PRO A 222 12.61 -5.79 -20.09
C PRO A 222 11.35 -4.97 -19.76
N LEU A 223 11.47 -3.98 -18.85
CA LEU A 223 10.35 -3.17 -18.35
C LEU A 223 9.48 -2.57 -19.46
N GLY A 224 10.12 -2.04 -20.53
CA GLY A 224 9.39 -1.47 -21.67
C GLY A 224 8.53 -2.49 -22.41
N LYS A 225 8.99 -3.75 -22.51
CA LYS A 225 8.23 -4.84 -23.10
C LYS A 225 7.08 -5.26 -22.17
N ALA A 226 7.34 -5.40 -20.88
CA ALA A 226 6.32 -5.71 -19.88
C ALA A 226 5.22 -4.65 -19.88
N LEU A 227 5.56 -3.36 -19.86
CA LEU A 227 4.63 -2.25 -19.93
C LEU A 227 3.76 -2.30 -21.20
N LYS A 228 4.39 -2.48 -22.37
CA LYS A 228 3.67 -2.57 -23.64
C LYS A 228 2.69 -3.73 -23.68
N GLU A 229 3.12 -4.92 -23.26
CA GLU A 229 2.29 -6.13 -23.31
C GLU A 229 1.13 -6.09 -22.31
N THR A 230 1.33 -5.51 -21.12
CA THR A 230 0.26 -5.36 -20.12
C THR A 230 -0.74 -4.28 -20.51
N LEU A 231 -0.30 -3.13 -21.04
CA LEU A 231 -1.20 -2.03 -21.45
C LEU A 231 -2.02 -2.36 -22.72
N ILE A 232 -1.59 -3.30 -23.54
CA ILE A 232 -2.41 -3.82 -24.65
C ILE A 232 -3.53 -4.72 -24.15
N ASN A 233 -3.39 -5.34 -22.98
CA ASN A 233 -4.42 -6.20 -22.42
C ASN A 233 -5.56 -5.35 -21.82
N ARG A 234 -6.72 -5.33 -22.47
CA ARG A 234 -7.90 -4.56 -22.05
C ARG A 234 -8.39 -4.97 -20.67
N SER A 235 -8.33 -6.26 -20.33
CA SER A 235 -8.72 -6.78 -19.02
C SER A 235 -7.81 -6.21 -17.93
N PHE A 236 -6.50 -6.18 -18.17
CA PHE A 236 -5.53 -5.58 -17.26
C PHE A 236 -5.77 -4.09 -17.05
N VAL A 237 -5.92 -3.33 -18.14
CA VAL A 237 -6.12 -1.87 -18.04
C VAL A 237 -7.36 -1.53 -17.23
N THR A 238 -8.48 -2.22 -17.45
CA THR A 238 -9.69 -1.98 -16.67
C THR A 238 -9.52 -2.30 -15.19
N VAL A 239 -8.86 -3.41 -14.86
CA VAL A 239 -8.61 -3.81 -13.46
C VAL A 239 -7.64 -2.87 -12.77
N VAL A 240 -6.53 -2.49 -13.43
CA VAL A 240 -5.53 -1.64 -12.79
C VAL A 240 -6.04 -0.22 -12.54
N ILE A 241 -6.85 0.33 -13.45
CA ILE A 241 -7.53 1.63 -13.22
C ILE A 241 -8.48 1.50 -12.02
N ALA A 242 -9.32 0.47 -11.98
CA ALA A 242 -10.22 0.25 -10.85
C ALA A 242 -9.44 0.10 -9.54
N GLN A 243 -8.37 -0.68 -9.49
CA GLN A 243 -7.53 -0.82 -8.30
C GLN A 243 -6.87 0.50 -7.88
N THR A 244 -6.39 1.30 -8.83
CA THR A 244 -5.85 2.64 -8.54
C THR A 244 -6.91 3.53 -7.87
N LEU A 245 -8.16 3.49 -8.34
CA LEU A 245 -9.28 4.22 -7.73
C LEU A 245 -9.67 3.66 -6.35
N ARG A 246 -9.49 2.37 -6.11
CA ARG A 246 -9.62 1.79 -4.76
C ARG A 246 -8.59 2.38 -3.78
N PHE A 247 -7.31 2.38 -4.19
CA PHE A 247 -6.24 2.94 -3.36
C PHE A 247 -6.40 4.45 -3.18
N PHE A 248 -6.92 5.14 -4.18
CA PHE A 248 -7.29 6.55 -4.08
C PHE A 248 -8.37 6.78 -3.01
N ALA A 249 -9.48 6.02 -3.02
CA ALA A 249 -10.54 6.13 -2.01
C ALA A 249 -10.03 5.81 -0.60
N THR A 250 -9.20 4.76 -0.46
CA THR A 250 -8.55 4.42 0.82
C THR A 250 -7.61 5.53 1.27
N GLY A 251 -6.84 6.11 0.35
CA GLY A 251 -5.92 7.21 0.61
C GLY A 251 -6.64 8.49 1.07
N ILE A 252 -7.80 8.82 0.49
CA ILE A 252 -8.64 9.93 0.98
C ILE A 252 -9.02 9.69 2.45
N LEU A 253 -9.49 8.48 2.80
CA LEU A 253 -9.86 8.15 4.17
C LEU A 253 -8.68 8.28 5.12
N THR A 254 -7.54 7.67 4.80
CA THR A 254 -6.39 7.63 5.71
C THR A 254 -5.72 8.99 5.84
N THR A 255 -5.42 9.67 4.74
CA THR A 255 -4.75 10.98 4.74
C THR A 255 -5.65 12.10 5.27
N GLY A 256 -6.95 12.05 4.92
CA GLY A 256 -7.91 13.10 5.27
C GLY A 256 -8.43 13.03 6.70
N MET A 257 -8.39 11.85 7.34
CA MET A 257 -9.07 11.63 8.63
C MET A 257 -8.55 12.56 9.74
N MET A 258 -7.24 12.81 9.81
CA MET A 258 -6.66 13.67 10.84
C MET A 258 -7.09 15.14 10.68
N PHE A 259 -7.10 15.64 9.47
CA PHE A 259 -7.62 16.98 9.16
C PHE A 259 -9.12 17.07 9.44
N TYR A 260 -9.87 16.05 9.04
CA TYR A 260 -11.32 16.00 9.22
C TYR A 260 -11.71 16.01 10.70
N MET A 261 -11.01 15.21 11.55
CA MET A 261 -11.23 15.22 12.99
C MET A 261 -10.95 16.60 13.59
N LYS A 262 -9.84 17.23 13.19
CA LYS A 262 -9.45 18.54 13.70
C LYS A 262 -10.39 19.67 13.24
N TYR A 263 -10.67 19.77 11.95
CA TYR A 263 -11.30 20.93 11.34
C TYR A 263 -12.81 20.80 11.12
N SER A 264 -13.34 19.60 10.94
CA SER A 264 -14.76 19.38 10.70
C SER A 264 -15.52 18.89 11.90
N ILE A 265 -14.91 18.01 12.70
CA ILE A 265 -15.54 17.49 13.90
C ILE A 265 -15.20 18.34 15.15
N GLY A 266 -14.07 19.08 15.10
CA GLY A 266 -13.59 19.85 16.25
C GLY A 266 -13.11 18.97 17.41
N ALA A 267 -12.72 17.71 17.10
CA ALA A 267 -12.22 16.76 18.06
C ALA A 267 -10.69 16.76 18.10
N ASP A 268 -10.13 16.30 19.21
CA ASP A 268 -8.68 16.12 19.30
C ASP A 268 -8.20 15.17 18.18
N PRO A 269 -7.08 15.48 17.49
CA PRO A 269 -6.57 14.66 16.41
C PRO A 269 -6.30 13.20 16.78
N SER A 270 -6.11 12.88 18.08
CA SER A 270 -5.95 11.51 18.56
C SER A 270 -7.16 10.60 18.29
N TRP A 271 -8.38 11.17 18.16
CA TRP A 271 -9.58 10.43 17.74
C TRP A 271 -9.46 9.84 16.33
N THR A 272 -8.52 10.33 15.51
CA THR A 272 -8.16 9.72 14.22
C THR A 272 -7.77 8.25 14.38
N THR A 273 -7.01 7.93 15.45
CA THR A 273 -6.61 6.55 15.76
C THR A 273 -7.81 5.64 15.93
N ILE A 274 -8.78 6.06 16.77
CA ILE A 274 -9.99 5.26 17.03
C ILE A 274 -10.81 5.11 15.74
N SER A 275 -10.94 6.19 14.97
CA SER A 275 -11.74 6.18 13.73
C SER A 275 -11.15 5.28 12.65
N LEU A 276 -9.84 5.35 12.41
CA LEU A 276 -9.16 4.49 11.44
C LEU A 276 -9.11 3.03 11.94
N ALA A 277 -8.83 2.80 13.21
CA ALA A 277 -8.86 1.46 13.79
C ALA A 277 -10.26 0.84 13.67
N ALA A 278 -11.32 1.58 14.00
CA ALA A 278 -12.70 1.14 13.85
C ALA A 278 -13.05 0.82 12.38
N ALA A 279 -12.63 1.67 11.43
CA ALA A 279 -12.84 1.43 10.01
C ALA A 279 -12.14 0.13 9.53
N PHE A 280 -10.87 -0.08 9.90
CA PHE A 280 -10.14 -1.29 9.49
C PHE A 280 -10.63 -2.56 10.21
N ILE A 281 -11.04 -2.47 11.48
CA ILE A 281 -11.67 -3.58 12.19
C ILE A 281 -13.01 -3.91 11.54
N ALA A 282 -13.82 -2.91 11.22
CA ALA A 282 -15.10 -3.11 10.52
C ALA A 282 -14.86 -3.75 9.14
N ALA A 283 -13.80 -3.34 8.41
CA ALA A 283 -13.42 -3.97 7.17
C ALA A 283 -13.06 -5.46 7.36
N GLY A 284 -12.25 -5.78 8.38
CA GLY A 284 -11.87 -7.17 8.68
C GLY A 284 -13.09 -8.04 9.02
N LEU A 285 -13.98 -7.55 9.87
CA LEU A 285 -15.21 -8.26 10.25
C LEU A 285 -16.18 -8.42 9.07
N ALA A 286 -16.22 -7.45 8.15
CA ALA A 286 -17.10 -7.49 6.99
C ALA A 286 -16.62 -8.45 5.89
N LEU A 287 -15.36 -8.93 5.91
CA LEU A 287 -14.87 -9.91 4.92
C LEU A 287 -15.71 -11.19 4.87
N TRP A 288 -16.14 -11.69 6.05
CA TRP A 288 -16.96 -12.88 6.11
C TRP A 288 -18.37 -12.67 5.51
N PRO A 289 -19.15 -11.64 5.86
CA PRO A 289 -20.41 -11.32 5.19
C PRO A 289 -20.27 -11.09 3.69
N TRP A 290 -19.23 -10.36 3.24
CA TRP A 290 -18.98 -10.14 1.82
C TRP A 290 -18.77 -11.44 1.06
N ARG A 291 -17.97 -12.36 1.61
CA ARG A 291 -17.74 -13.68 1.03
C ARG A 291 -19.04 -14.49 0.96
N HIS A 292 -19.75 -14.57 2.09
CA HIS A 292 -20.88 -15.49 2.25
C HIS A 292 -22.13 -15.03 1.49
N PHE A 293 -22.48 -13.74 1.58
CA PHE A 293 -23.73 -13.24 1.04
C PHE A 293 -23.62 -12.71 -0.39
N ILE A 294 -22.47 -12.24 -0.83
CA ILE A 294 -22.29 -11.56 -2.11
C ILE A 294 -21.34 -12.33 -3.03
N ALA A 295 -20.07 -12.56 -2.62
CA ALA A 295 -19.06 -13.15 -3.49
C ALA A 295 -19.38 -14.59 -3.90
N ASN A 296 -20.04 -15.38 -3.05
CA ASN A 296 -20.47 -16.74 -3.41
C ASN A 296 -21.66 -16.77 -4.38
N LYS A 297 -22.40 -15.66 -4.52
CA LYS A 297 -23.60 -15.60 -5.36
C LYS A 297 -23.39 -14.80 -6.66
N CYS A 298 -22.40 -13.91 -6.66
CA CYS A 298 -22.11 -13.04 -7.77
C CYS A 298 -20.71 -13.32 -8.34
N GLU A 299 -20.53 -13.02 -9.62
CA GLU A 299 -19.21 -13.05 -10.25
C GLU A 299 -18.31 -11.95 -9.69
N ALA A 300 -16.97 -12.14 -9.79
CA ALA A 300 -15.97 -11.21 -9.26
C ALA A 300 -16.18 -9.77 -9.73
N ARG A 301 -16.51 -9.55 -11.03
CA ARG A 301 -16.85 -8.25 -11.59
C ARG A 301 -18.00 -7.58 -10.84
N THR A 302 -19.13 -8.26 -10.74
CA THR A 302 -20.36 -7.73 -10.11
C THR A 302 -20.12 -7.46 -8.62
N THR A 303 -19.47 -8.38 -7.92
CA THR A 303 -19.11 -8.21 -6.52
C THR A 303 -18.25 -6.97 -6.31
N THR A 304 -17.25 -6.75 -7.18
CA THR A 304 -16.37 -5.57 -7.11
C THR A 304 -17.15 -4.28 -7.38
N MET A 305 -18.07 -4.26 -8.36
CA MET A 305 -18.91 -3.09 -8.63
C MET A 305 -19.83 -2.75 -7.44
N ILE A 306 -20.45 -3.77 -6.81
CA ILE A 306 -21.24 -3.57 -5.58
C ILE A 306 -20.39 -3.00 -4.47
N ALA A 307 -19.15 -3.50 -4.30
CA ALA A 307 -18.24 -3.01 -3.29
C ALA A 307 -17.85 -1.53 -3.51
N TYR A 308 -17.62 -1.10 -4.76
CA TYR A 308 -17.43 0.32 -5.07
C TYR A 308 -18.68 1.16 -4.77
N ALA A 309 -19.88 0.65 -5.11
CA ALA A 309 -21.13 1.36 -4.81
C ALA A 309 -21.31 1.54 -3.30
N VAL A 310 -21.09 0.50 -2.52
CA VAL A 310 -21.16 0.56 -1.05
C VAL A 310 -20.10 1.54 -0.49
N THR A 311 -18.86 1.49 -0.97
CA THR A 311 -17.78 2.41 -0.54
C THR A 311 -18.12 3.87 -0.89
N GLY A 312 -18.61 4.12 -2.09
CA GLY A 312 -18.98 5.47 -2.53
C GLY A 312 -20.15 6.03 -1.73
N VAL A 313 -21.21 5.26 -1.53
CA VAL A 313 -22.38 5.67 -0.75
C VAL A 313 -22.01 5.89 0.71
N SER A 314 -21.24 4.97 1.31
CA SER A 314 -20.81 5.12 2.70
C SER A 314 -19.87 6.32 2.91
N SER A 315 -19.07 6.73 1.91
CA SER A 315 -18.24 7.94 2.01
C SER A 315 -19.08 9.23 2.18
N ILE A 316 -20.34 9.24 1.73
CA ILE A 316 -21.26 10.38 1.95
C ILE A 316 -21.57 10.56 3.44
N THR A 317 -21.62 9.48 4.22
CA THR A 317 -21.91 9.55 5.67
C THR A 317 -20.85 10.35 6.42
N LEU A 318 -19.60 10.42 5.92
CA LEU A 318 -18.55 11.26 6.49
C LEU A 318 -18.86 12.76 6.33
N ALA A 319 -19.49 13.17 5.22
CA ALA A 319 -19.90 14.57 5.04
C ALA A 319 -21.05 14.96 5.99
N LEU A 320 -21.89 14.01 6.38
CA LEU A 320 -23.08 14.21 7.19
C LEU A 320 -22.83 14.10 8.70
N ALA A 321 -21.67 13.62 9.13
CA ALA A 321 -21.36 13.44 10.53
C ALA A 321 -21.03 14.79 11.21
N HIS A 322 -21.67 15.09 12.36
CA HIS A 322 -21.49 16.33 13.09
C HIS A 322 -20.83 16.13 14.48
N GLY A 323 -20.52 14.90 14.84
CA GLY A 323 -19.86 14.58 16.10
C GLY A 323 -18.94 13.38 16.01
N THR A 324 -18.06 13.22 17.00
CA THR A 324 -17.00 12.18 17.00
C THR A 324 -17.56 10.77 16.83
N VAL A 325 -18.64 10.43 17.53
CA VAL A 325 -19.26 9.08 17.43
C VAL A 325 -19.83 8.85 16.03
N GLN A 326 -20.50 9.86 15.44
CA GLN A 326 -21.03 9.76 14.09
C GLN A 326 -19.91 9.61 13.05
N ALA A 327 -18.79 10.31 13.23
CA ALA A 327 -17.62 10.20 12.37
C ALA A 327 -16.98 8.80 12.44
N ILE A 328 -16.90 8.20 13.65
CA ILE A 328 -16.42 6.83 13.83
C ILE A 328 -17.36 5.83 13.14
N LEU A 329 -18.66 5.95 13.33
CA LEU A 329 -19.64 5.08 12.66
C LEU A 329 -19.58 5.23 11.14
N ALA A 330 -19.47 6.46 10.63
CA ALA A 330 -19.29 6.71 9.20
C ALA A 330 -18.01 6.06 8.65
N ALA A 331 -16.89 6.15 9.38
CA ALA A 331 -15.66 5.46 9.04
C ALA A 331 -15.82 3.93 9.02
N CYS A 332 -16.57 3.36 9.95
CA CYS A 332 -16.93 1.93 9.96
C CYS A 332 -17.71 1.54 8.69
N PHE A 333 -18.69 2.34 8.26
CA PHE A 333 -19.45 2.07 7.03
C PHE A 333 -18.54 2.09 5.78
N VAL A 334 -17.59 3.05 5.70
CA VAL A 334 -16.59 3.05 4.63
C VAL A 334 -15.73 1.78 4.70
N GLY A 335 -15.32 1.36 5.90
CA GLY A 335 -14.58 0.12 6.13
C GLY A 335 -15.33 -1.11 5.61
N VAL A 336 -16.64 -1.20 5.84
CA VAL A 336 -17.48 -2.28 5.29
C VAL A 336 -17.41 -2.32 3.75
N GLY A 337 -17.47 -1.18 3.08
CA GLY A 337 -17.31 -1.10 1.61
C GLY A 337 -15.92 -1.55 1.16
N LEU A 338 -14.87 -1.05 1.83
CA LEU A 338 -13.48 -1.41 1.53
C LEU A 338 -13.21 -2.91 1.68
N ALA A 339 -13.90 -3.61 2.58
CA ALA A 339 -13.77 -5.06 2.74
C ALA A 339 -14.06 -5.82 1.44
N GLY A 340 -15.12 -5.46 0.74
CA GLY A 340 -15.45 -6.06 -0.56
C GLY A 340 -14.37 -5.80 -1.62
N LEU A 341 -13.81 -4.59 -1.63
CA LEU A 341 -12.74 -4.21 -2.55
C LEU A 341 -11.41 -4.94 -2.24
N ILE A 342 -11.11 -5.15 -0.95
CA ILE A 342 -9.94 -5.92 -0.52
C ILE A 342 -10.12 -7.38 -0.93
N LEU A 343 -11.29 -7.96 -0.67
CA LEU A 343 -11.58 -9.36 -0.98
C LEU A 343 -11.46 -9.67 -2.48
N MET A 344 -11.93 -8.78 -3.36
CA MET A 344 -11.99 -9.02 -4.79
C MET A 344 -10.75 -8.54 -5.56
N GLY A 345 -9.90 -7.71 -4.96
CA GLY A 345 -8.76 -7.10 -5.65
C GLY A 345 -7.81 -8.12 -6.30
N ASP A 346 -7.40 -9.13 -5.55
CA ASP A 346 -6.49 -10.16 -6.04
C ASP A 346 -7.22 -11.19 -6.93
N VAL A 347 -8.50 -11.44 -6.67
CA VAL A 347 -9.31 -12.40 -7.45
C VAL A 347 -9.47 -11.91 -8.89
N ILE A 348 -9.85 -10.64 -9.08
CA ILE A 348 -10.06 -10.09 -10.42
C ILE A 348 -8.73 -9.95 -11.19
N MET A 349 -7.61 -9.72 -10.48
CA MET A 349 -6.28 -9.72 -11.10
C MET A 349 -5.84 -11.12 -11.49
N ALA A 350 -6.16 -12.15 -10.71
CA ALA A 350 -5.90 -13.54 -11.06
C ALA A 350 -6.64 -13.96 -12.33
N ASP A 351 -7.89 -13.54 -12.50
CA ASP A 351 -8.65 -13.82 -13.74
C ASP A 351 -7.97 -13.18 -14.99
N VAL A 352 -7.33 -12.01 -14.84
CA VAL A 352 -6.54 -11.38 -15.93
C VAL A 352 -5.29 -12.19 -16.26
N VAL A 353 -4.60 -12.70 -15.25
CA VAL A 353 -3.43 -13.58 -15.45
C VAL A 353 -3.82 -14.88 -16.14
N ASP A 354 -4.96 -15.45 -15.76
CA ASP A 354 -5.51 -16.65 -16.37
C ASP A 354 -5.90 -16.44 -17.84
N GLU A 355 -6.46 -15.27 -18.20
CA GLU A 355 -6.72 -14.90 -19.62
C GLU A 355 -5.41 -14.82 -20.40
N ASP A 356 -4.37 -14.21 -19.84
CA ASP A 356 -3.08 -14.08 -20.49
C ASP A 356 -2.40 -15.44 -20.70
N ASP A 357 -2.48 -16.34 -19.73
CA ASP A 357 -1.97 -17.72 -19.82
C ASP A 357 -2.62 -18.50 -20.95
N VAL A 358 -3.96 -18.42 -21.07
CA VAL A 358 -4.67 -19.05 -22.20
C VAL A 358 -4.27 -18.45 -23.54
N ARG A 359 -4.02 -17.14 -23.60
CA ARG A 359 -3.66 -16.40 -24.83
C ARG A 359 -2.23 -16.65 -25.28
N THR A 360 -1.27 -16.70 -24.33
CA THR A 360 0.17 -16.72 -24.65
C THR A 360 0.85 -18.06 -24.40
N GLY A 361 0.20 -18.95 -23.66
CA GLY A 361 0.79 -20.22 -23.21
C GLY A 361 1.83 -20.05 -22.09
N GLN A 362 1.93 -18.85 -21.50
CA GLN A 362 2.91 -18.52 -20.46
C GLN A 362 2.23 -17.86 -19.26
N ARG A 363 2.42 -18.40 -18.07
CA ARG A 363 1.87 -17.83 -16.83
C ARG A 363 2.74 -16.68 -16.30
N ARG A 364 2.50 -15.47 -16.74
CA ARG A 364 3.31 -14.27 -16.44
C ARG A 364 2.76 -13.46 -15.26
N ALA A 365 2.30 -14.12 -14.20
CA ALA A 365 1.68 -13.47 -13.05
C ALA A 365 2.54 -12.35 -12.45
N GLY A 366 3.85 -12.58 -12.28
CA GLY A 366 4.78 -11.57 -11.73
C GLY A 366 4.82 -10.27 -12.54
N MET A 367 4.73 -10.35 -13.87
CA MET A 367 4.66 -9.18 -14.74
C MET A 367 3.40 -8.35 -14.48
N PHE A 368 2.23 -8.99 -14.42
CA PHE A 368 0.95 -8.31 -14.21
C PHE A 368 0.85 -7.67 -12.83
N PHE A 369 1.20 -8.40 -11.77
CA PHE A 369 1.21 -7.87 -10.41
C PHE A 369 2.25 -6.75 -10.23
N GLY A 370 3.44 -6.88 -10.79
CA GLY A 370 4.49 -5.84 -10.75
C GLY A 370 4.06 -4.57 -11.46
N MET A 371 3.50 -4.67 -12.66
CA MET A 371 2.99 -3.52 -13.42
C MET A 371 1.78 -2.88 -12.74
N SER A 372 0.89 -3.67 -12.14
CA SER A 372 -0.22 -3.18 -11.32
C SER A 372 0.29 -2.35 -10.14
N GLY A 373 1.26 -2.86 -9.37
CA GLY A 373 1.86 -2.15 -8.24
C GLY A 373 2.44 -0.79 -8.64
N LEU A 374 3.16 -0.73 -9.77
CA LEU A 374 3.73 0.51 -10.30
C LEU A 374 2.65 1.56 -10.58
N ILE A 375 1.57 1.17 -11.25
CA ILE A 375 0.49 2.11 -11.63
C ILE A 375 -0.32 2.52 -10.38
N ILE A 376 -0.62 1.59 -9.48
CA ILE A 376 -1.38 1.85 -8.26
C ILE A 376 -0.67 2.87 -7.36
N THR A 377 0.65 2.89 -7.34
CA THR A 377 1.44 3.86 -6.56
C THR A 377 1.08 5.32 -6.91
N LEU A 378 0.64 5.59 -8.14
CA LEU A 378 0.21 6.93 -8.56
C LEU A 378 -1.08 7.40 -7.85
N SER A 379 -1.81 6.52 -7.18
CA SER A 379 -3.01 6.90 -6.40
C SER A 379 -2.70 7.90 -5.30
N SER A 380 -1.53 7.82 -4.67
CA SER A 380 -1.10 8.77 -3.64
C SER A 380 -0.89 10.20 -4.19
N ALA A 381 -0.40 10.31 -5.42
CA ALA A 381 -0.32 11.60 -6.12
C ALA A 381 -1.71 12.19 -6.37
N LEU A 382 -2.69 11.37 -6.78
CA LEU A 382 -4.06 11.82 -6.98
C LEU A 382 -4.68 12.35 -5.68
N VAL A 383 -4.48 11.67 -4.56
CA VAL A 383 -4.94 12.15 -3.23
C VAL A 383 -4.35 13.51 -2.91
N ALA A 384 -3.03 13.66 -3.05
CA ALA A 384 -2.32 14.90 -2.75
C ALA A 384 -2.73 16.04 -3.69
N GLN A 385 -2.94 15.77 -4.98
CA GLN A 385 -3.39 16.78 -5.95
C GLN A 385 -4.82 17.24 -5.67
N VAL A 386 -5.73 16.32 -5.34
CA VAL A 386 -7.10 16.69 -4.96
C VAL A 386 -7.09 17.54 -3.69
N PHE A 387 -6.26 17.18 -2.70
CA PHE A 387 -6.07 17.99 -1.49
C PHE A 387 -5.52 19.38 -1.82
N GLY A 388 -4.42 19.44 -2.58
CA GLY A 388 -3.75 20.70 -2.96
C GLY A 388 -4.59 21.63 -3.82
N TRP A 389 -5.53 21.07 -4.60
CA TRP A 389 -6.45 21.83 -5.43
C TRP A 389 -7.70 22.28 -4.66
N LEU A 390 -8.25 21.43 -3.81
CA LEU A 390 -9.52 21.67 -3.13
C LEU A 390 -9.37 22.56 -1.91
N MET A 391 -8.41 22.29 -1.02
CA MET A 391 -8.31 22.95 0.30
C MET A 391 -8.09 24.46 0.21
N PRO A 392 -7.21 24.99 -0.65
CA PRO A 392 -7.04 26.44 -0.78
C PRO A 392 -8.30 27.17 -1.26
N ARG A 393 -9.21 26.49 -2.01
CA ARG A 393 -10.49 27.08 -2.45
C ARG A 393 -11.48 27.28 -1.33
N PHE A 394 -11.36 26.49 -0.27
CA PHE A 394 -12.15 26.65 0.96
C PHE A 394 -11.44 27.54 2.00
N GLY A 395 -10.33 28.18 1.61
CA GLY A 395 -9.59 29.10 2.46
C GLY A 395 -8.64 28.44 3.45
N TYR A 396 -8.36 27.13 3.30
CA TYR A 396 -7.37 26.47 4.14
C TYR A 396 -5.97 27.01 3.83
N ASP A 397 -5.34 27.61 4.84
CA ASP A 397 -3.98 28.11 4.78
C ASP A 397 -3.18 27.57 5.97
N SER A 398 -2.13 26.82 5.66
CA SER A 398 -1.25 26.20 6.64
C SER A 398 -0.55 27.18 7.59
N ALA A 399 -0.47 28.47 7.22
CA ALA A 399 0.14 29.51 8.04
C ALA A 399 -0.82 30.13 9.08
N LEU A 400 -2.13 29.88 8.97
CA LEU A 400 -3.13 30.46 9.87
C LEU A 400 -3.34 29.59 11.10
N ALA A 401 -3.23 30.19 12.28
CA ALA A 401 -3.54 29.51 13.55
C ALA A 401 -5.04 29.21 13.70
N VAL A 402 -5.91 30.09 13.16
CA VAL A 402 -7.37 29.93 13.14
C VAL A 402 -7.82 29.92 11.69
N GLN A 403 -8.43 28.83 11.30
CA GLN A 403 -8.90 28.63 9.93
C GLN A 403 -10.29 29.27 9.72
N PRO A 404 -10.60 29.76 8.49
CA PRO A 404 -11.95 30.21 8.15
C PRO A 404 -13.01 29.12 8.36
N ALA A 405 -14.25 29.51 8.68
CA ALA A 405 -15.35 28.56 8.86
C ALA A 405 -15.66 27.71 7.61
N THR A 406 -15.30 28.17 6.43
CA THR A 406 -15.47 27.46 5.16
C THR A 406 -14.60 26.18 5.07
N VAL A 407 -13.55 26.11 5.86
CA VAL A 407 -12.60 24.96 5.88
C VAL A 407 -13.29 23.68 6.36
N ASP A 408 -14.26 23.77 7.30
CA ASP A 408 -15.10 22.64 7.70
C ASP A 408 -15.80 22.00 6.48
N ALA A 409 -16.50 22.80 5.69
CA ALA A 409 -17.18 22.32 4.48
C ALA A 409 -16.17 21.73 3.48
N GLY A 410 -14.97 22.31 3.36
CA GLY A 410 -13.90 21.82 2.52
C GLY A 410 -13.46 20.39 2.88
N PHE A 411 -13.22 20.12 4.17
CA PHE A 411 -12.81 18.78 4.60
C PHE A 411 -13.94 17.75 4.53
N ARG A 412 -15.20 18.12 4.81
CA ARG A 412 -16.37 17.27 4.58
C ARG A 412 -16.48 16.86 3.12
N LEU A 413 -16.31 17.82 2.22
CA LEU A 413 -16.32 17.58 0.79
C LEU A 413 -15.14 16.73 0.34
N PHE A 414 -13.91 16.98 0.87
CA PHE A 414 -12.73 16.16 0.58
C PHE A 414 -12.90 14.70 0.99
N MET A 415 -13.47 14.44 2.15
CA MET A 415 -13.68 13.07 2.66
C MET A 415 -14.74 12.30 1.88
N SER A 416 -15.67 12.97 1.20
CA SER A 416 -16.82 12.33 0.55
C SER A 416 -16.72 12.35 -0.99
N VAL A 417 -16.76 13.54 -1.59
CA VAL A 417 -16.99 13.71 -3.04
C VAL A 417 -15.91 13.04 -3.91
N PRO A 418 -14.59 13.18 -3.65
CA PRO A 418 -13.58 12.51 -4.45
C PRO A 418 -13.70 10.98 -4.41
N SER A 419 -14.04 10.41 -3.24
CA SER A 419 -14.27 8.98 -3.08
C SER A 419 -15.51 8.52 -3.86
N VAL A 420 -16.60 9.28 -3.83
CA VAL A 420 -17.82 8.99 -4.62
C VAL A 420 -17.52 9.01 -6.11
N ILE A 421 -16.84 10.06 -6.59
CA ILE A 421 -16.45 10.18 -8.00
C ILE A 421 -15.51 9.03 -8.39
N GLY A 422 -14.49 8.74 -7.58
CA GLY A 422 -13.56 7.64 -7.83
C GLY A 422 -14.26 6.28 -7.91
N CYS A 423 -15.17 6.00 -6.98
CA CYS A 423 -15.97 4.77 -6.99
C CYS A 423 -16.90 4.71 -8.21
N GLY A 424 -17.55 5.81 -8.58
CA GLY A 424 -18.40 5.89 -9.79
C GLY A 424 -17.59 5.63 -11.07
N LEU A 425 -16.42 6.25 -11.19
CA LEU A 425 -15.50 6.00 -12.31
C LEU A 425 -15.02 4.54 -12.34
N ALA A 426 -14.71 3.94 -11.18
CA ALA A 426 -14.30 2.54 -11.10
C ALA A 426 -15.43 1.60 -11.59
N ILE A 427 -16.67 1.87 -11.20
CA ILE A 427 -17.85 1.13 -11.68
C ILE A 427 -17.97 1.28 -13.20
N ALA A 428 -17.86 2.49 -13.73
CA ALA A 428 -17.91 2.76 -15.15
C ALA A 428 -16.83 2.01 -15.94
N VAL A 429 -15.58 2.03 -15.44
CA VAL A 429 -14.45 1.30 -16.03
C VAL A 429 -14.70 -0.21 -15.98
N LEU A 430 -15.15 -0.76 -14.84
CA LEU A 430 -15.46 -2.18 -14.69
C LEU A 430 -16.67 -2.62 -15.57
N ALA A 431 -17.54 -1.71 -15.97
CA ALA A 431 -18.58 -2.03 -16.95
C ALA A 431 -17.99 -2.48 -18.30
N PHE A 432 -16.78 -2.02 -18.65
CA PHE A 432 -16.02 -2.44 -19.84
C PHE A 432 -15.09 -3.64 -19.60
N TYR A 433 -15.03 -4.19 -18.40
CA TYR A 433 -14.22 -5.37 -18.09
C TYR A 433 -14.77 -6.61 -18.80
N PRO A 434 -13.96 -7.28 -19.65
CA PRO A 434 -14.50 -8.29 -20.54
C PRO A 434 -14.62 -9.70 -19.94
N LEU A 435 -13.97 -9.96 -18.77
CA LEU A 435 -13.91 -11.30 -18.18
C LEU A 435 -15.08 -11.53 -17.22
N TYR A 436 -16.24 -11.89 -17.80
CA TYR A 436 -17.43 -12.28 -17.05
C TYR A 436 -18.27 -13.28 -17.83
N GLY A 437 -19.22 -13.96 -17.17
CA GLY A 437 -20.18 -14.86 -17.78
C GLY A 437 -19.53 -16.03 -18.52
N LYS A 438 -19.93 -16.23 -19.76
CA LYS A 438 -19.46 -17.33 -20.62
C LYS A 438 -17.95 -17.26 -20.87
N ARG A 439 -17.41 -16.08 -21.14
CA ARG A 439 -15.99 -15.90 -21.46
C ARG A 439 -15.06 -16.32 -20.31
N LEU A 440 -15.41 -15.97 -19.07
CA LEU A 440 -14.62 -16.38 -17.91
C LEU A 440 -14.68 -17.90 -17.70
N LYS A 441 -15.85 -18.52 -17.90
CA LYS A 441 -16.03 -19.97 -17.82
C LYS A 441 -15.20 -20.72 -18.86
N GLU A 442 -15.18 -20.24 -20.10
CA GLU A 442 -14.38 -20.81 -21.21
C GLU A 442 -12.87 -20.77 -20.90
N ILE A 443 -12.39 -19.65 -20.33
CA ILE A 443 -10.98 -19.52 -19.94
C ILE A 443 -10.63 -20.54 -18.83
N LYS A 444 -11.46 -20.62 -17.78
CA LYS A 444 -11.24 -21.58 -16.68
C LYS A 444 -11.32 -23.02 -17.15
N GLN A 445 -12.21 -23.34 -18.08
CA GLN A 445 -12.30 -24.68 -18.67
C GLN A 445 -11.05 -25.03 -19.48
N LYS A 446 -10.56 -24.14 -20.34
CA LYS A 446 -9.32 -24.34 -21.12
C LYS A 446 -8.10 -24.55 -20.24
N LEU A 447 -8.02 -23.83 -19.11
CA LEU A 447 -6.92 -24.02 -18.14
C LEU A 447 -7.02 -25.39 -17.46
N ALA A 448 -8.22 -25.81 -17.06
CA ALA A 448 -8.43 -27.12 -16.45
C ALA A 448 -8.09 -28.27 -17.45
N GLU A 449 -8.44 -28.13 -18.71
CA GLU A 449 -8.09 -29.10 -19.77
C GLU A 449 -6.56 -29.21 -19.97
N ARG A 450 -5.82 -28.09 -19.92
CA ARG A 450 -4.34 -28.08 -20.00
C ARG A 450 -3.65 -28.68 -18.78
N GLN A 451 -4.24 -28.57 -17.60
CA GLN A 451 -3.69 -29.15 -16.37
C GLN A 451 -3.87 -30.69 -16.28
N ASN A 452 -4.82 -31.23 -17.06
CA ASN A 452 -5.10 -32.66 -17.14
C ASN A 452 -4.36 -33.37 -18.30
N GLN A 453 -3.65 -32.63 -19.15
CA GLN A 453 -2.72 -33.12 -20.18
C GLN A 453 -1.30 -33.13 -19.68
#